data_83cbfa301ff9404cda7dc1fb8e5a9d83
#
_entry.id   83cbfa301ff9404cda7dc1fb8e5a9d83
#
_cell.length_a   1.000
_cell.length_b   1.000
_cell.length_c   1.000
_cell.angle_alpha   90.00
_cell.angle_beta   90.00
_cell.angle_gamma   90.00
#
_symmetry.space_group_name_H-M   'P 1'
#
loop_
_entity.id
_entity.type
_entity.pdbx_description
1 polymer ?
#
loop_
_entity_poly.entity_id
_entity_poly.type
_entity_poly.pdbx_seq_one_letter_code
_entity_poly.pdbx_strand_id
1 'polypeptide(L)'
;SRILYVENGIGYGGAIICLRHLVRNRDRSRFKPLVVTGRTSPQYREIAQEADWRYIPDRRIDVVGMRRKLEQSSWPQRIPGLPWLLNQLLARADDLFNCLPFFLQLLWAAWRFKADLIHANNEPLCNRAALLAGKILRIPTVCHVRGNQDGSRLMRWAYTLPDHFISVSHWIAKSMQEKLQVPPEKISVIYDGIALEKLDLKADGNEFRKQHKIPGDAFAVGLVGLLIPWKGQAVFLDAAKLLRDKIPGLKMAIVGGTPDECGSYETMLRRRVVQEQLEDSVIFTGHIAQMERVYNGLNVVVSASTSPEPLGTVVIECMAMGRPLIGPNHGGAAEMMEHNKTGLLFTPKDALSLATEIENFYRNSQLQLQLGHNARLHALETFAVSSHTDKIQTLYDSILQ
;
A
#
# COMPACT_ATOMS: atom_id res chain seq x y z
N SER A 1 -26.54 3.57 12.45
CA SER A 1 -26.11 2.19 12.11
C SER A 1 -24.85 1.82 12.88
N ARG A 2 -24.75 0.58 13.31
CA ARG A 2 -23.65 0.02 14.07
C ARG A 2 -22.74 -0.78 13.14
N ILE A 3 -21.52 -0.29 12.96
CA ILE A 3 -20.56 -0.90 12.04
C ILE A 3 -19.49 -1.62 12.86
N LEU A 4 -19.37 -2.93 12.64
CA LEU A 4 -18.30 -3.75 13.19
C LEU A 4 -17.13 -3.81 12.20
N TYR A 5 -16.04 -3.15 12.52
CA TYR A 5 -14.80 -3.23 11.77
C TYR A 5 -13.92 -4.36 12.28
N VAL A 6 -13.42 -5.20 11.41
CA VAL A 6 -12.51 -6.31 11.75
C VAL A 6 -11.20 -6.14 11.01
N GLU A 7 -10.11 -5.96 11.78
CA GLU A 7 -8.76 -5.86 11.28
C GLU A 7 -7.94 -7.07 11.72
N ASN A 8 -7.62 -7.93 10.78
CA ASN A 8 -6.88 -9.17 11.00
C ASN A 8 -5.69 -9.31 10.04
N GLY A 9 -5.04 -8.20 9.74
CA GLY A 9 -3.85 -8.17 8.88
C GLY A 9 -2.57 -8.65 9.56
N ILE A 10 -1.49 -8.74 8.76
CA ILE A 10 -0.20 -9.28 9.21
C ILE A 10 0.51 -8.37 10.22
N GLY A 11 0.26 -7.06 10.21
CA GLY A 11 0.89 -6.11 11.11
C GLY A 11 0.29 -4.71 11.01
N TYR A 12 0.83 -3.78 11.81
CA TYR A 12 0.42 -2.38 11.78
C TYR A 12 1.02 -1.71 10.54
N GLY A 13 0.17 -1.42 9.56
CA GLY A 13 0.58 -0.86 8.26
C GLY A 13 -0.51 0.02 7.64
N GLY A 14 -0.42 0.28 6.35
CA GLY A 14 -1.33 1.18 5.62
C GLY A 14 -2.81 0.88 5.82
N ALA A 15 -3.19 -0.40 5.83
CA ALA A 15 -4.59 -0.82 5.98
C ALA A 15 -5.22 -0.36 7.30
N ILE A 16 -4.53 -0.57 8.43
CA ILE A 16 -5.04 -0.12 9.74
C ILE A 16 -5.00 1.39 9.88
N ILE A 17 -4.02 2.06 9.26
CA ILE A 17 -3.95 3.53 9.25
C ILE A 17 -5.16 4.11 8.50
N CYS A 18 -5.49 3.58 7.32
CA CYS A 18 -6.67 3.98 6.56
C CYS A 18 -7.97 3.70 7.33
N LEU A 19 -8.08 2.54 7.99
CA LEU A 19 -9.22 2.24 8.85
C LEU A 19 -9.36 3.26 9.99
N ARG A 20 -8.26 3.64 10.64
CA ARG A 20 -8.28 4.67 11.69
C ARG A 20 -8.73 6.02 11.16
N HIS A 21 -8.28 6.41 9.97
CA HIS A 21 -8.74 7.63 9.30
C HIS A 21 -10.24 7.58 9.03
N LEU A 22 -10.76 6.48 8.49
CA LEU A 22 -12.19 6.27 8.28
C LEU A 22 -12.99 6.41 9.59
N VAL A 23 -12.53 5.72 10.63
CA VAL A 23 -13.22 5.74 11.94
C VAL A 23 -13.18 7.12 12.59
N ARG A 24 -12.09 7.88 12.47
CA ARG A 24 -12.00 9.25 13.00
C ARG A 24 -12.92 10.23 12.28
N ASN A 25 -13.00 10.14 10.96
CA ASN A 25 -13.67 11.11 10.10
C ASN A 25 -15.12 10.74 9.77
N ARG A 26 -15.63 9.61 10.30
CA ARG A 26 -17.00 9.19 10.09
C ARG A 26 -18.01 10.19 10.63
N ASP A 27 -19.19 10.22 10.08
CA ASP A 27 -20.34 10.89 10.67
C ASP A 27 -20.76 10.17 11.97
N ARG A 28 -20.45 10.77 13.10
CA ARG A 28 -20.70 10.20 14.44
C ARG A 28 -22.17 10.12 14.79
N SER A 29 -23.01 10.90 14.14
CA SER A 29 -24.48 10.88 14.35
C SER A 29 -25.11 9.65 13.69
N ARG A 30 -24.54 9.20 12.58
CA ARG A 30 -25.07 8.11 11.75
C ARG A 30 -24.42 6.76 12.01
N PHE A 31 -23.11 6.73 12.25
CA PHE A 31 -22.32 5.49 12.32
C PHE A 31 -21.62 5.31 13.68
N LYS A 32 -22.00 4.27 14.40
CA LYS A 32 -21.38 3.87 15.66
C LYS A 32 -20.40 2.71 15.39
N PRO A 33 -19.08 2.87 15.59
CA PRO A 33 -18.09 1.85 15.32
C PRO A 33 -17.83 0.98 16.53
N LEU A 34 -17.56 -0.30 16.28
CA LEU A 34 -16.78 -1.18 17.13
C LEU A 34 -15.61 -1.71 16.28
N VAL A 35 -14.38 -1.52 16.72
CA VAL A 35 -13.18 -2.03 16.03
C VAL A 35 -12.67 -3.25 16.78
N VAL A 36 -12.62 -4.39 16.10
CA VAL A 36 -12.02 -5.62 16.59
C VAL A 36 -10.72 -5.87 15.88
N THR A 37 -9.64 -6.08 16.64
CA THR A 37 -8.33 -6.40 16.06
C THR A 37 -7.85 -7.77 16.54
N GLY A 38 -7.30 -8.55 15.62
CA GLY A 38 -6.69 -9.86 15.90
C GLY A 38 -5.31 -9.76 16.54
N ARG A 39 -4.74 -8.55 16.59
CA ARG A 39 -3.41 -8.23 17.13
C ARG A 39 -3.48 -7.08 18.10
N THR A 40 -2.43 -6.95 18.91
CA THR A 40 -2.25 -5.84 19.84
C THR A 40 -0.80 -5.35 19.81
N SER A 41 -0.64 -4.05 19.94
CA SER A 41 0.60 -3.32 20.16
C SER A 41 0.23 -1.96 20.75
N PRO A 42 1.16 -1.12 21.21
CA PRO A 42 0.85 0.24 21.65
C PRO A 42 0.05 1.02 20.60
N GLN A 43 0.39 0.91 19.31
CA GLN A 43 -0.31 1.60 18.21
C GLN A 43 -1.76 1.12 18.03
N TYR A 44 -2.05 -0.18 18.19
CA TYR A 44 -3.42 -0.70 18.14
C TYR A 44 -4.28 -0.20 19.31
N ARG A 45 -3.67 -0.04 20.51
CA ARG A 45 -4.38 0.44 21.70
C ARG A 45 -4.86 1.87 21.56
N GLU A 46 -4.18 2.69 20.76
CA GLU A 46 -4.62 4.06 20.46
C GLU A 46 -5.98 4.12 19.78
N ILE A 47 -6.44 3.04 19.13
CA ILE A 47 -7.78 2.97 18.51
C ILE A 47 -8.88 3.22 19.54
N ALA A 48 -8.66 2.86 20.81
CA ALA A 48 -9.60 3.13 21.90
C ALA A 48 -9.91 4.62 22.13
N GLN A 49 -9.08 5.53 21.62
CA GLN A 49 -9.32 6.98 21.64
C GLN A 49 -10.31 7.43 20.54
N GLU A 50 -10.52 6.60 19.53
CA GLU A 50 -11.26 6.92 18.30
C GLU A 50 -12.61 6.19 18.24
N ALA A 51 -12.68 4.99 18.81
CA ALA A 51 -13.83 4.09 18.79
C ALA A 51 -13.84 3.10 19.95
N ASP A 52 -14.98 2.42 20.15
CA ASP A 52 -14.98 1.20 20.96
C ASP A 52 -14.02 0.19 20.33
N TRP A 53 -12.98 -0.20 21.08
CA TRP A 53 -11.98 -1.14 20.60
C TRP A 53 -11.95 -2.42 21.42
N ARG A 54 -11.80 -3.55 20.75
CA ARG A 54 -11.66 -4.86 21.37
C ARG A 54 -10.55 -5.66 20.71
N TYR A 55 -9.61 -6.13 21.52
CA TYR A 55 -8.62 -7.09 21.10
C TYR A 55 -9.17 -8.51 21.29
N ILE A 56 -9.18 -9.30 20.22
CA ILE A 56 -9.49 -10.73 20.21
C ILE A 56 -8.30 -11.43 19.54
N PRO A 57 -7.50 -12.23 20.27
CA PRO A 57 -6.31 -12.84 19.71
C PRO A 57 -6.66 -13.86 18.62
N ASP A 58 -6.08 -13.69 17.41
CA ASP A 58 -6.20 -14.61 16.28
C ASP A 58 -4.99 -15.55 16.13
N ARG A 59 -3.91 -15.31 16.89
CA ARG A 59 -2.66 -16.07 16.88
C ARG A 59 -2.28 -16.50 18.29
N ARG A 60 -2.94 -17.53 18.78
CA ARG A 60 -2.61 -18.18 20.06
C ARG A 60 -1.43 -19.12 19.89
N ILE A 61 -1.30 -19.72 18.69
CA ILE A 61 -0.20 -20.57 18.28
C ILE A 61 0.47 -19.96 17.06
N ASP A 62 1.81 -19.86 17.06
CA ASP A 62 2.58 -19.32 15.95
C ASP A 62 2.77 -20.37 14.83
N VAL A 63 1.68 -20.68 14.15
CA VAL A 63 1.68 -21.61 13.00
C VAL A 63 2.54 -21.08 11.83
N VAL A 64 2.61 -19.77 11.66
CA VAL A 64 3.42 -19.14 10.59
C VAL A 64 4.90 -19.35 10.85
N GLY A 65 5.34 -19.13 12.10
CA GLY A 65 6.73 -19.41 12.48
C GLY A 65 7.08 -20.89 12.40
N MET A 66 6.14 -21.77 12.78
CA MET A 66 6.32 -23.24 12.63
C MET A 66 6.46 -23.63 11.16
N ARG A 67 5.63 -23.08 10.26
CA ARG A 67 5.71 -23.34 8.82
C ARG A 67 7.04 -22.85 8.24
N ARG A 68 7.49 -21.66 8.61
CA ARG A 68 8.80 -21.11 8.19
C ARG A 68 9.95 -22.00 8.64
N LYS A 69 9.93 -22.47 9.89
CA LYS A 69 10.95 -23.42 10.41
C LYS A 69 10.91 -24.75 9.65
N LEU A 70 9.73 -25.24 9.31
CA LEU A 70 9.57 -26.46 8.51
C LEU A 70 10.16 -26.30 7.11
N GLU A 71 9.92 -25.18 6.45
CA GLU A 71 10.46 -24.87 5.12
C GLU A 71 11.99 -24.70 5.13
N GLN A 72 12.56 -24.16 6.21
CA GLN A 72 14.00 -24.02 6.40
C GLN A 72 14.70 -25.32 6.80
N SER A 73 13.96 -26.33 7.25
CA SER A 73 14.49 -27.62 7.68
C SER A 73 14.67 -28.59 6.50
N SER A 74 15.85 -29.20 6.39
CA SER A 74 16.17 -30.13 5.30
C SER A 74 15.62 -31.53 5.51
N TRP A 75 15.30 -31.94 6.75
CA TRP A 75 14.90 -33.33 7.04
C TRP A 75 13.49 -33.69 6.54
N PRO A 76 12.46 -32.84 6.63
CA PRO A 76 11.15 -33.20 6.13
C PRO A 76 11.13 -33.30 4.60
N GLN A 77 11.98 -32.53 3.93
CA GLN A 77 12.08 -32.53 2.45
C GLN A 77 12.66 -33.83 1.89
N ARG A 78 13.31 -34.66 2.71
CA ARG A 78 13.87 -35.96 2.32
C ARG A 78 12.82 -37.05 2.18
N ILE A 79 11.62 -36.85 2.72
CA ILE A 79 10.54 -37.83 2.71
C ILE A 79 9.43 -37.34 1.79
N PRO A 80 9.17 -37.97 0.65
CA PRO A 80 8.11 -37.57 -0.27
C PRO A 80 6.75 -37.47 0.42
N GLY A 81 6.04 -36.35 0.23
CA GLY A 81 4.72 -36.10 0.81
C GLY A 81 4.69 -35.62 2.26
N LEU A 82 5.78 -35.77 3.03
CA LEU A 82 5.81 -35.34 4.43
C LEU A 82 5.65 -33.82 4.60
N PRO A 83 6.29 -32.93 3.81
CA PRO A 83 6.05 -31.50 3.90
C PRO A 83 4.59 -31.12 3.65
N TRP A 84 3.94 -31.76 2.69
CA TRP A 84 2.52 -31.55 2.43
C TRP A 84 1.65 -31.97 3.64
N LEU A 85 1.89 -33.17 4.19
CA LEU A 85 1.15 -33.67 5.36
C LEU A 85 1.32 -32.73 6.57
N LEU A 86 2.57 -32.32 6.86
CA LEU A 86 2.85 -31.41 7.98
C LEU A 86 2.18 -30.04 7.76
N ASN A 87 2.17 -29.50 6.54
CA ASN A 87 1.46 -28.29 6.22
C ASN A 87 -0.06 -28.42 6.39
N GLN A 88 -0.65 -29.60 6.06
CA GLN A 88 -2.07 -29.86 6.33
C GLN A 88 -2.36 -29.93 7.83
N LEU A 89 -1.52 -30.57 8.62
CA LEU A 89 -1.66 -30.62 10.08
C LEU A 89 -1.54 -29.23 10.69
N LEU A 90 -0.56 -28.43 10.26
CA LEU A 90 -0.42 -27.03 10.70
C LEU A 90 -1.64 -26.18 10.32
N ALA A 91 -2.21 -26.39 9.12
CA ALA A 91 -3.43 -25.69 8.72
C ALA A 91 -4.63 -26.07 9.62
N ARG A 92 -4.79 -27.35 9.99
CA ARG A 92 -5.85 -27.80 10.92
C ARG A 92 -5.61 -27.27 12.34
N ALA A 93 -4.36 -27.21 12.78
CA ALA A 93 -4.00 -26.58 14.05
C ALA A 93 -4.34 -25.08 14.04
N ASP A 94 -4.05 -24.37 12.97
CA ASP A 94 -4.44 -22.96 12.80
C ASP A 94 -5.96 -22.79 12.87
N ASP A 95 -6.70 -23.60 12.13
CA ASP A 95 -8.17 -23.56 12.12
C ASP A 95 -8.75 -23.79 13.52
N LEU A 96 -8.23 -24.79 14.26
CA LEU A 96 -8.77 -25.21 15.56
C LEU A 96 -8.35 -24.28 16.70
N PHE A 97 -7.08 -23.88 16.75
CA PHE A 97 -6.53 -23.16 17.91
C PHE A 97 -6.50 -21.64 17.73
N ASN A 98 -6.46 -21.14 16.51
CA ASN A 98 -6.46 -19.71 16.20
C ASN A 98 -7.83 -19.27 15.64
N CYS A 99 -8.25 -19.79 14.51
CA CYS A 99 -9.43 -19.31 13.80
C CYS A 99 -10.74 -19.58 14.55
N LEU A 100 -10.96 -20.79 15.06
CA LEU A 100 -12.22 -21.14 15.73
C LEU A 100 -12.45 -20.34 17.02
N PRO A 101 -11.48 -20.18 17.95
CA PRO A 101 -11.68 -19.35 19.14
C PRO A 101 -11.85 -17.86 18.82
N PHE A 102 -11.14 -17.36 17.80
CA PHE A 102 -11.34 -15.99 17.30
C PHE A 102 -12.75 -15.82 16.73
N PHE A 103 -13.19 -16.76 15.89
CA PHE A 103 -14.53 -16.76 15.30
C PHE A 103 -15.65 -16.74 16.36
N LEU A 104 -15.59 -17.62 17.36
CA LEU A 104 -16.63 -17.67 18.41
C LEU A 104 -16.72 -16.38 19.22
N GLN A 105 -15.57 -15.79 19.57
CA GLN A 105 -15.53 -14.51 20.27
C GLN A 105 -16.02 -13.35 19.40
N LEU A 106 -15.68 -13.37 18.11
CA LEU A 106 -16.12 -12.36 17.15
C LEU A 106 -17.63 -12.47 16.90
N LEU A 107 -18.14 -13.69 16.77
CA LEU A 107 -19.58 -13.96 16.62
C LEU A 107 -20.37 -13.40 17.82
N TRP A 108 -19.88 -13.66 19.03
CA TRP A 108 -20.47 -13.11 20.25
C TRP A 108 -20.37 -11.58 20.29
N ALA A 109 -19.23 -11.01 19.90
CA ALA A 109 -19.03 -9.57 19.85
C ALA A 109 -19.98 -8.89 18.85
N ALA A 110 -20.15 -9.45 17.65
CA ALA A 110 -21.06 -8.96 16.63
C ALA A 110 -22.52 -8.99 17.12
N TRP A 111 -22.94 -10.12 17.71
CA TRP A 111 -24.27 -10.27 18.28
C TRP A 111 -24.52 -9.31 19.45
N ARG A 112 -23.58 -9.22 20.40
CA ARG A 112 -23.70 -8.34 21.60
C ARG A 112 -23.72 -6.86 21.21
N PHE A 113 -22.93 -6.47 20.21
CA PHE A 113 -22.90 -5.12 19.67
C PHE A 113 -24.16 -4.83 18.84
N LYS A 114 -24.87 -5.86 18.39
CA LYS A 114 -26.00 -5.80 17.45
C LYS A 114 -25.55 -5.08 16.16
N ALA A 115 -24.48 -5.56 15.55
CA ALA A 115 -23.92 -4.96 14.33
C ALA A 115 -24.96 -4.97 13.21
N ASP A 116 -25.08 -3.85 12.53
CA ASP A 116 -25.94 -3.70 11.34
C ASP A 116 -25.15 -4.03 10.05
N LEU A 117 -23.79 -3.89 10.10
CA LEU A 117 -22.87 -4.21 9.01
C LEU A 117 -21.51 -4.64 9.57
N ILE A 118 -20.86 -5.61 8.91
CA ILE A 118 -19.47 -6.03 9.20
C ILE A 118 -18.56 -5.56 8.06
N HIS A 119 -17.56 -4.74 8.38
CA HIS A 119 -16.50 -4.32 7.48
C HIS A 119 -15.20 -5.06 7.79
N ALA A 120 -14.84 -6.02 6.93
CA ALA A 120 -13.58 -6.73 6.97
C ALA A 120 -12.49 -5.90 6.26
N ASN A 121 -11.50 -5.41 7.02
CA ASN A 121 -10.56 -4.38 6.54
C ASN A 121 -9.37 -4.92 5.72
N ASN A 122 -9.35 -6.19 5.37
CA ASN A 122 -8.34 -6.83 4.50
C ASN A 122 -8.98 -7.94 3.69
N GLU A 123 -8.17 -8.69 2.94
CA GLU A 123 -8.63 -9.77 2.06
C GLU A 123 -9.54 -10.77 2.77
N PRO A 124 -10.45 -11.43 2.02
CA PRO A 124 -11.42 -12.36 2.58
C PRO A 124 -10.83 -13.52 3.36
N LEU A 125 -9.68 -14.06 2.94
CA LEU A 125 -9.12 -15.26 3.58
C LEU A 125 -8.66 -14.98 5.02
N CYS A 126 -7.99 -13.85 5.28
CA CYS A 126 -7.57 -13.47 6.63
C CYS A 126 -8.76 -13.05 7.50
N ASN A 127 -9.85 -12.60 6.89
CA ASN A 127 -11.07 -12.17 7.57
C ASN A 127 -12.22 -13.20 7.49
N ARG A 128 -11.93 -14.46 7.11
CA ARG A 128 -12.95 -15.51 6.96
C ARG A 128 -13.87 -15.66 8.17
N ALA A 129 -13.32 -15.48 9.38
CA ALA A 129 -14.10 -15.52 10.61
C ALA A 129 -15.18 -14.43 10.68
N ALA A 130 -14.84 -13.20 10.28
CA ALA A 130 -15.78 -12.09 10.24
C ALA A 130 -16.88 -12.31 9.20
N LEU A 131 -16.49 -12.77 8.01
CA LEU A 131 -17.42 -13.04 6.91
C LEU A 131 -18.39 -14.20 7.23
N LEU A 132 -17.89 -15.27 7.86
CA LEU A 132 -18.72 -16.37 8.33
C LEU A 132 -19.66 -15.94 9.45
N ALA A 133 -19.21 -15.10 10.38
CA ALA A 133 -20.06 -14.53 11.41
C ALA A 133 -21.22 -13.71 10.83
N GLY A 134 -20.93 -12.90 9.80
CA GLY A 134 -21.96 -12.17 9.05
C GLY A 134 -23.01 -13.10 8.43
N LYS A 135 -22.57 -14.18 7.78
CA LYS A 135 -23.49 -15.18 7.20
C LYS A 135 -24.39 -15.82 8.26
N ILE A 136 -23.84 -16.23 9.41
CA ILE A 136 -24.60 -16.88 10.49
C ILE A 136 -25.60 -15.91 11.12
N LEU A 137 -25.18 -14.67 11.37
CA LEU A 137 -26.04 -13.66 12.00
C LEU A 137 -26.94 -12.93 10.98
N ARG A 138 -26.81 -13.22 9.69
CA ARG A 138 -27.51 -12.54 8.59
C ARG A 138 -27.25 -11.03 8.60
N ILE A 139 -26.01 -10.65 8.88
CA ILE A 139 -25.51 -9.28 8.83
C ILE A 139 -24.76 -9.08 7.51
N PRO A 140 -25.07 -8.05 6.71
CA PRO A 140 -24.35 -7.77 5.47
C PRO A 140 -22.86 -7.52 5.73
N THR A 141 -22.02 -8.00 4.81
CA THR A 141 -20.57 -7.97 4.93
C THR A 141 -19.94 -7.21 3.77
N VAL A 142 -19.02 -6.31 4.10
CA VAL A 142 -18.16 -5.60 3.15
C VAL A 142 -16.72 -6.02 3.38
N CYS A 143 -15.98 -6.35 2.31
CA CYS A 143 -14.58 -6.70 2.41
C CYS A 143 -13.70 -5.71 1.62
N HIS A 144 -12.74 -5.09 2.29
CA HIS A 144 -11.86 -4.07 1.71
C HIS A 144 -10.57 -4.69 1.19
N VAL A 145 -10.45 -4.86 -0.12
CA VAL A 145 -9.34 -5.56 -0.78
C VAL A 145 -8.25 -4.57 -1.20
N ARG A 146 -7.04 -4.79 -0.68
CA ARG A 146 -5.86 -3.93 -0.93
C ARG A 146 -4.71 -4.65 -1.63
N GLY A 147 -4.81 -5.94 -1.88
CA GLY A 147 -3.76 -6.74 -2.49
C GLY A 147 -4.24 -7.51 -3.70
N ASN A 148 -3.30 -7.83 -4.59
CA ASN A 148 -3.54 -8.72 -5.72
C ASN A 148 -3.34 -10.16 -5.25
N GLN A 149 -4.30 -11.03 -5.51
CA GLN A 149 -4.30 -12.44 -5.12
C GLN A 149 -4.02 -13.36 -6.31
N ASP A 150 -3.56 -14.57 -6.02
CA ASP A 150 -3.52 -15.66 -6.98
C ASP A 150 -4.96 -16.15 -7.29
N GLY A 151 -5.15 -16.86 -8.37
CA GLY A 151 -6.44 -17.43 -8.74
C GLY A 151 -6.68 -18.84 -8.16
N SER A 152 -6.07 -19.20 -7.02
CA SER A 152 -6.21 -20.52 -6.42
C SER A 152 -7.65 -20.84 -6.03
N ARG A 153 -7.99 -22.14 -5.94
CA ARG A 153 -9.35 -22.58 -5.55
C ARG A 153 -9.75 -22.05 -4.17
N LEU A 154 -8.80 -22.03 -3.24
CA LEU A 154 -9.03 -21.52 -1.89
C LEU A 154 -9.35 -20.02 -1.91
N MET A 155 -8.60 -19.22 -2.69
CA MET A 155 -8.86 -17.79 -2.85
C MET A 155 -10.22 -17.56 -3.50
N ARG A 156 -10.54 -18.25 -4.60
CA ARG A 156 -11.87 -18.14 -5.22
C ARG A 156 -13.00 -18.43 -4.24
N TRP A 157 -12.86 -19.49 -3.44
CA TRP A 157 -13.84 -19.80 -2.40
C TRP A 157 -13.96 -18.67 -1.37
N ALA A 158 -12.85 -18.16 -0.84
CA ALA A 158 -12.88 -17.07 0.14
C ALA A 158 -13.55 -15.81 -0.41
N TYR A 159 -13.39 -15.53 -1.71
CA TYR A 159 -14.02 -14.40 -2.39
C TYR A 159 -15.50 -14.60 -2.73
N THR A 160 -16.09 -15.78 -2.42
CA THR A 160 -17.56 -15.95 -2.44
C THR A 160 -18.24 -15.52 -1.14
N LEU A 161 -17.46 -15.33 -0.07
CA LEU A 161 -18.01 -15.05 1.27
C LEU A 161 -18.57 -13.63 1.45
N PRO A 162 -17.89 -12.54 1.02
CA PRO A 162 -18.42 -11.19 1.17
C PRO A 162 -19.67 -10.95 0.35
N ASP A 163 -20.56 -10.13 0.87
CA ASP A 163 -21.73 -9.68 0.11
C ASP A 163 -21.35 -8.55 -0.85
N HIS A 164 -20.41 -7.68 -0.45
CA HIS A 164 -19.86 -6.61 -1.26
C HIS A 164 -18.37 -6.40 -1.02
N PHE A 165 -17.67 -5.82 -2.01
CA PHE A 165 -16.25 -5.54 -1.96
C PHE A 165 -15.97 -4.04 -2.14
N ILE A 166 -15.00 -3.53 -1.39
CA ILE A 166 -14.30 -2.29 -1.70
C ILE A 166 -12.94 -2.67 -2.28
N SER A 167 -12.64 -2.20 -3.47
CA SER A 167 -11.33 -2.35 -4.11
C SER A 167 -10.59 -1.02 -4.07
N VAL A 168 -9.31 -1.03 -3.67
CA VAL A 168 -8.50 0.20 -3.57
C VAL A 168 -8.09 0.79 -4.92
N SER A 169 -8.32 0.06 -6.02
CA SER A 169 -8.02 0.54 -7.38
C SER A 169 -8.81 -0.24 -8.43
N HIS A 170 -8.98 0.33 -9.63
CA HIS A 170 -9.56 -0.38 -10.76
C HIS A 170 -8.70 -1.57 -11.20
N TRP A 171 -7.37 -1.45 -11.05
CA TRP A 171 -6.45 -2.56 -11.33
C TRP A 171 -6.70 -3.76 -10.43
N ILE A 172 -6.90 -3.56 -9.11
CA ILE A 172 -7.29 -4.63 -8.18
C ILE A 172 -8.69 -5.16 -8.51
N ALA A 173 -9.67 -4.29 -8.80
CA ALA A 173 -11.02 -4.71 -9.18
C ALA A 173 -11.00 -5.61 -10.42
N LYS A 174 -10.25 -5.24 -11.45
CA LYS A 174 -10.05 -6.04 -12.65
C LYS A 174 -9.42 -7.40 -12.34
N SER A 175 -8.39 -7.43 -11.50
CA SER A 175 -7.77 -8.69 -11.06
C SER A 175 -8.74 -9.59 -10.30
N MET A 176 -9.61 -9.03 -9.45
CA MET A 176 -10.66 -9.78 -8.75
C MET A 176 -11.67 -10.40 -9.72
N GLN A 177 -12.08 -9.67 -10.76
CA GLN A 177 -12.98 -10.17 -11.78
C GLN A 177 -12.33 -11.30 -12.61
N GLU A 178 -11.12 -11.09 -13.10
CA GLU A 178 -10.44 -12.01 -14.01
C GLU A 178 -9.93 -13.27 -13.32
N LYS A 179 -9.30 -13.15 -12.15
CA LYS A 179 -8.67 -14.27 -11.45
C LYS A 179 -9.57 -14.98 -10.45
N LEU A 180 -10.45 -14.22 -9.79
CA LEU A 180 -11.26 -14.70 -8.68
C LEU A 180 -12.74 -14.79 -9.02
N GLN A 181 -13.12 -14.37 -10.25
CA GLN A 181 -14.48 -14.45 -10.79
C GLN A 181 -15.52 -13.71 -9.92
N VAL A 182 -15.10 -12.60 -9.30
CA VAL A 182 -16.00 -11.73 -8.54
C VAL A 182 -16.88 -10.94 -9.50
N PRO A 183 -18.21 -10.99 -9.35
CA PRO A 183 -19.12 -10.21 -10.19
C PRO A 183 -18.85 -8.70 -10.06
N PRO A 184 -18.81 -7.93 -11.18
CA PRO A 184 -18.48 -6.51 -11.13
C PRO A 184 -19.50 -5.69 -10.32
N GLU A 185 -20.76 -6.07 -10.26
CA GLU A 185 -21.82 -5.41 -9.48
C GLU A 185 -21.59 -5.51 -7.95
N LYS A 186 -20.74 -6.44 -7.51
CA LYS A 186 -20.32 -6.58 -6.10
C LYS A 186 -19.10 -5.75 -5.73
N ILE A 187 -18.51 -5.01 -6.66
CA ILE A 187 -17.25 -4.30 -6.44
C ILE A 187 -17.48 -2.80 -6.57
N SER A 188 -17.18 -2.07 -5.49
CA SER A 188 -17.02 -0.61 -5.52
C SER A 188 -15.55 -0.25 -5.46
N VAL A 189 -15.08 0.56 -6.41
CA VAL A 189 -13.71 1.09 -6.37
C VAL A 189 -13.68 2.36 -5.54
N ILE A 190 -12.97 2.32 -4.41
CA ILE A 190 -12.80 3.46 -3.51
C ILE A 190 -11.32 3.50 -3.09
N TYR A 191 -10.60 4.50 -3.57
CA TYR A 191 -9.20 4.70 -3.22
C TYR A 191 -9.01 4.95 -1.73
N ASP A 192 -7.94 4.40 -1.14
CA ASP A 192 -7.62 4.67 0.26
C ASP A 192 -7.35 6.15 0.50
N GLY A 193 -7.88 6.67 1.59
CA GLY A 193 -7.72 8.07 1.99
C GLY A 193 -6.39 8.32 2.67
N ILE A 194 -5.67 9.35 2.22
CA ILE A 194 -4.42 9.81 2.81
C ILE A 194 -4.66 11.15 3.51
N ALA A 195 -4.04 11.33 4.67
CA ALA A 195 -4.15 12.57 5.48
C ALA A 195 -3.34 13.71 4.86
N LEU A 196 -3.75 14.15 3.66
CA LEU A 196 -3.06 15.15 2.85
C LEU A 196 -2.99 16.53 3.53
N GLU A 197 -3.92 16.82 4.42
CA GLU A 197 -3.96 18.03 5.22
C GLU A 197 -2.82 18.13 6.26
N LYS A 198 -2.16 17.01 6.56
CA LYS A 198 -1.02 16.95 7.49
C LYS A 198 0.32 17.20 6.83
N LEU A 199 0.37 17.22 5.49
CA LEU A 199 1.60 17.46 4.75
C LEU A 199 2.05 18.91 4.89
N ASP A 200 3.29 19.12 5.35
CA ASP A 200 3.90 20.45 5.43
C ASP A 200 4.46 20.89 4.07
N LEU A 201 3.68 21.67 3.35
CA LEU A 201 4.07 22.21 2.05
C LEU A 201 5.25 23.17 2.11
N LYS A 202 5.56 23.73 3.30
CA LYS A 202 6.63 24.69 3.52
C LYS A 202 7.87 24.05 4.12
N ALA A 203 7.89 22.71 4.27
CA ALA A 203 9.05 21.99 4.77
C ALA A 203 10.32 22.36 3.97
N ASP A 204 11.42 22.62 4.67
CA ASP A 204 12.66 23.11 4.04
C ASP A 204 13.36 22.01 3.23
N GLY A 205 13.20 22.05 1.91
CA GLY A 205 13.89 21.16 0.98
C GLY A 205 15.41 21.40 0.90
N ASN A 206 15.88 22.60 1.27
CA ASN A 206 17.32 22.89 1.28
C ASN A 206 18.04 22.12 2.38
N GLU A 207 17.36 21.81 3.47
CA GLU A 207 17.92 20.96 4.52
C GLU A 207 18.22 19.55 4.01
N PHE A 208 17.29 18.96 3.27
CA PHE A 208 17.52 17.68 2.57
C PHE A 208 18.72 17.77 1.62
N ARG A 209 18.79 18.83 0.79
CA ARG A 209 19.90 19.03 -0.15
C ARG A 209 21.24 19.15 0.57
N LYS A 210 21.31 19.95 1.64
CA LYS A 210 22.55 20.12 2.44
C LYS A 210 22.99 18.79 3.07
N GLN A 211 22.07 18.06 3.68
CA GLN A 211 22.36 16.77 4.33
C GLN A 211 22.95 15.75 3.35
N HIS A 212 22.46 15.76 2.10
CA HIS A 212 22.89 14.80 1.08
C HIS A 212 23.85 15.39 0.04
N LYS A 213 24.44 16.57 0.33
CA LYS A 213 25.44 17.24 -0.53
C LYS A 213 24.95 17.48 -1.96
N ILE A 214 23.69 17.81 -2.12
CA ILE A 214 23.08 18.18 -3.41
C ILE A 214 23.26 19.68 -3.60
N PRO A 215 24.01 20.15 -4.62
CA PRO A 215 24.15 21.59 -4.89
C PRO A 215 22.80 22.26 -5.10
N GLY A 216 22.70 23.55 -4.73
CA GLY A 216 21.44 24.30 -4.85
C GLY A 216 20.93 24.44 -6.29
N ASP A 217 21.86 24.53 -7.25
CA ASP A 217 21.62 24.63 -8.69
C ASP A 217 21.52 23.28 -9.40
N ALA A 218 21.83 22.16 -8.72
CA ALA A 218 21.75 20.84 -9.32
C ALA A 218 20.30 20.46 -9.65
N PHE A 219 20.09 19.80 -10.80
CA PHE A 219 18.82 19.16 -11.10
C PHE A 219 18.73 17.83 -10.33
N ALA A 220 17.88 17.80 -9.32
CA ALA A 220 17.74 16.68 -8.40
C ALA A 220 16.49 15.84 -8.74
N VAL A 221 16.70 14.57 -9.05
CA VAL A 221 15.65 13.58 -9.33
C VAL A 221 15.71 12.51 -8.24
N GLY A 222 14.56 12.17 -7.63
CA GLY A 222 14.54 11.19 -6.56
C GLY A 222 13.59 10.04 -6.83
N LEU A 223 14.09 8.80 -6.74
CA LEU A 223 13.27 7.60 -6.65
C LEU A 223 12.97 7.35 -5.16
N VAL A 224 11.69 7.35 -4.81
CA VAL A 224 11.22 7.16 -3.44
C VAL A 224 10.60 5.78 -3.27
N GLY A 225 11.09 5.02 -2.31
CA GLY A 225 10.58 3.70 -1.96
C GLY A 225 11.61 2.81 -1.28
N LEU A 226 11.16 1.71 -0.68
CA LEU A 226 12.05 0.71 -0.11
C LEU A 226 13.03 0.17 -1.16
N LEU A 227 14.26 -0.13 -0.74
CA LEU A 227 15.25 -0.76 -1.61
C LEU A 227 14.95 -2.26 -1.72
N ILE A 228 14.07 -2.58 -2.65
CA ILE A 228 13.67 -3.95 -3.01
C ILE A 228 13.59 -4.07 -4.53
N PRO A 229 13.87 -5.26 -5.10
CA PRO A 229 14.07 -5.41 -6.55
C PRO A 229 12.96 -4.84 -7.44
N TRP A 230 11.71 -5.04 -7.04
CA TRP A 230 10.57 -4.62 -7.87
C TRP A 230 10.22 -3.12 -7.77
N LYS A 231 10.88 -2.35 -6.89
CA LYS A 231 10.73 -0.87 -6.83
C LYS A 231 11.56 -0.14 -7.91
N GLY A 232 12.36 -0.85 -8.70
CA GLY A 232 12.94 -0.34 -9.93
C GLY A 232 14.19 0.51 -9.79
N GLN A 233 14.92 0.43 -8.67
CA GLN A 233 16.20 1.14 -8.52
C GLN A 233 17.20 0.79 -9.63
N ALA A 234 17.20 -0.45 -10.11
CA ALA A 234 18.06 -0.86 -11.23
C ALA A 234 17.73 -0.08 -12.52
N VAL A 235 16.45 0.07 -12.85
CA VAL A 235 15.99 0.87 -14.00
C VAL A 235 16.36 2.34 -13.83
N PHE A 236 16.28 2.85 -12.62
CA PHE A 236 16.67 4.23 -12.27
C PHE A 236 18.18 4.46 -12.47
N LEU A 237 19.03 3.49 -12.11
CA LEU A 237 20.47 3.55 -12.40
C LEU A 237 20.77 3.50 -13.90
N ASP A 238 20.04 2.69 -14.67
CA ASP A 238 20.18 2.66 -16.14
C ASP A 238 19.81 4.03 -16.74
N ALA A 239 18.76 4.67 -16.25
CA ALA A 239 18.38 6.02 -16.66
C ALA A 239 19.45 7.05 -16.27
N ALA A 240 20.05 6.96 -15.07
CA ALA A 240 21.14 7.82 -14.64
C ALA A 240 22.33 7.76 -15.61
N LYS A 241 22.70 6.57 -16.04
CA LYS A 241 23.77 6.37 -17.05
C LYS A 241 23.47 7.05 -18.37
N LEU A 242 22.21 7.03 -18.81
CA LEU A 242 21.78 7.67 -20.06
C LEU A 242 21.74 9.20 -19.97
N LEU A 243 21.61 9.76 -18.75
CA LEU A 243 21.37 11.18 -18.52
C LEU A 243 22.60 11.96 -18.04
N ARG A 244 23.60 11.31 -17.45
CA ARG A 244 24.75 11.99 -16.81
C ARG A 244 25.48 12.98 -17.73
N ASP A 245 25.60 12.65 -19.01
CA ASP A 245 26.28 13.48 -20.01
C ASP A 245 25.33 14.48 -20.70
N LYS A 246 24.01 14.32 -20.51
CA LYS A 246 22.97 15.18 -21.08
C LYS A 246 22.51 16.30 -20.14
N ILE A 247 22.56 16.07 -18.84
CA ILE A 247 22.08 17.00 -17.82
C ILE A 247 23.26 17.38 -16.92
N PRO A 248 23.87 18.54 -17.11
CA PRO A 248 24.96 19.02 -16.26
C PRO A 248 24.53 19.14 -14.80
N GLY A 249 25.34 18.64 -13.88
CA GLY A 249 25.04 18.69 -12.46
C GLY A 249 23.88 17.82 -11.99
N LEU A 250 23.44 16.82 -12.78
CA LEU A 250 22.38 15.88 -12.41
C LEU A 250 22.71 15.17 -11.11
N LYS A 251 21.73 15.13 -10.19
CA LYS A 251 21.76 14.29 -8.98
C LYS A 251 20.54 13.37 -8.94
N MET A 252 20.81 12.08 -8.83
CA MET A 252 19.82 11.02 -8.82
C MET A 252 19.80 10.37 -7.43
N ALA A 253 18.82 10.70 -6.61
CA ALA A 253 18.71 10.23 -5.22
C ALA A 253 17.85 8.97 -5.14
N ILE A 254 18.36 7.90 -4.52
CA ILE A 254 17.61 6.72 -4.11
C ILE A 254 17.22 6.92 -2.65
N VAL A 255 15.95 7.19 -2.41
CA VAL A 255 15.40 7.56 -1.12
C VAL A 255 14.58 6.42 -0.54
N GLY A 256 15.05 5.84 0.54
CA GLY A 256 14.34 4.75 1.23
C GLY A 256 15.27 3.85 2.02
N GLY A 257 14.69 3.13 2.96
CA GLY A 257 15.41 2.12 3.74
C GLY A 257 15.47 0.77 3.02
N THR A 258 16.42 -0.06 3.46
CA THR A 258 16.58 -1.43 2.95
C THR A 258 16.08 -2.40 4.01
N PRO A 259 15.08 -3.26 3.70
CA PRO A 259 14.70 -4.36 4.57
C PRO A 259 15.88 -5.32 4.81
N ASP A 260 15.95 -5.94 6.00
CA ASP A 260 17.07 -6.81 6.41
C ASP A 260 17.33 -7.92 5.38
N GLU A 261 16.28 -8.50 4.81
CA GLU A 261 16.38 -9.54 3.79
C GLU A 261 16.88 -9.04 2.43
N CYS A 262 16.91 -7.73 2.20
CA CYS A 262 17.30 -7.10 0.92
C CYS A 262 18.70 -6.45 0.94
N GLY A 263 19.50 -6.67 1.96
CA GLY A 263 20.87 -6.11 2.06
C GLY A 263 21.79 -6.49 0.90
N SER A 264 21.63 -7.68 0.34
CA SER A 264 22.38 -8.13 -0.85
C SER A 264 22.01 -7.31 -2.10
N TYR A 265 20.76 -6.90 -2.22
CA TYR A 265 20.27 -6.06 -3.32
C TYR A 265 20.87 -4.65 -3.24
N GLU A 266 20.87 -4.02 -2.06
CA GLU A 266 21.52 -2.73 -1.87
C GLU A 266 23.02 -2.80 -2.19
N THR A 267 23.71 -3.84 -1.70
CA THR A 267 25.13 -4.06 -2.00
C THR A 267 25.39 -4.17 -3.51
N MET A 268 24.52 -4.88 -4.22
CA MET A 268 24.60 -4.99 -5.69
C MET A 268 24.42 -3.62 -6.37
N LEU A 269 23.44 -2.82 -5.94
CA LEU A 269 23.21 -1.48 -6.50
C LEU A 269 24.40 -0.56 -6.27
N ARG A 270 24.97 -0.53 -5.05
CA ARG A 270 26.14 0.29 -4.72
C ARG A 270 27.38 -0.12 -5.52
N ARG A 271 27.61 -1.43 -5.70
CA ARG A 271 28.68 -1.93 -6.57
C ARG A 271 28.50 -1.48 -8.02
N ARG A 272 27.27 -1.51 -8.51
CA ARG A 272 26.93 -1.05 -9.85
C ARG A 272 27.24 0.42 -10.03
N VAL A 273 26.92 1.28 -9.07
CA VAL A 273 27.23 2.72 -9.11
C VAL A 273 28.72 2.94 -9.31
N VAL A 274 29.58 2.22 -8.58
CA VAL A 274 31.04 2.32 -8.73
C VAL A 274 31.52 1.79 -10.09
N GLN A 275 31.05 0.61 -10.51
CA GLN A 275 31.43 0.00 -11.78
C GLN A 275 31.03 0.84 -13.00
N GLU A 276 29.92 1.55 -12.92
CA GLU A 276 29.40 2.38 -14.01
C GLU A 276 29.82 3.86 -13.86
N GLN A 277 30.69 4.20 -12.89
CA GLN A 277 31.21 5.55 -12.64
C GLN A 277 30.09 6.58 -12.44
N LEU A 278 29.14 6.25 -11.58
CA LEU A 278 27.96 7.08 -11.27
C LEU A 278 28.04 7.72 -9.86
N GLU A 279 29.17 7.62 -9.15
CA GLU A 279 29.33 8.09 -7.77
C GLU A 279 29.06 9.58 -7.61
N ASP A 280 29.41 10.36 -8.63
CA ASP A 280 29.17 11.81 -8.63
C ASP A 280 27.69 12.17 -8.87
N SER A 281 26.91 11.27 -9.44
CA SER A 281 25.52 11.53 -9.84
C SER A 281 24.50 10.83 -8.94
N VAL A 282 24.83 9.67 -8.37
CA VAL A 282 23.87 8.83 -7.63
C VAL A 282 24.10 8.92 -6.14
N ILE A 283 23.02 9.13 -5.38
CA ILE A 283 23.03 9.30 -3.94
C ILE A 283 22.09 8.28 -3.30
N PHE A 284 22.55 7.56 -2.26
CA PHE A 284 21.70 6.72 -1.40
C PHE A 284 21.48 7.46 -0.09
N THR A 285 20.23 7.79 0.22
CA THR A 285 19.90 8.57 1.42
C THR A 285 19.63 7.71 2.65
N GLY A 286 19.27 6.43 2.45
CA GLY A 286 18.68 5.62 3.49
C GLY A 286 17.23 6.05 3.81
N HIS A 287 16.72 5.55 4.94
CA HIS A 287 15.38 5.89 5.41
C HIS A 287 15.31 7.35 5.89
N ILE A 288 14.29 8.06 5.44
CA ILE A 288 13.97 9.43 5.87
C ILE A 288 12.53 9.47 6.35
N ALA A 289 12.32 9.99 7.57
CA ALA A 289 10.99 10.08 8.17
C ALA A 289 10.20 11.31 7.70
N GLN A 290 10.90 12.43 7.44
CA GLN A 290 10.28 13.72 7.04
C GLN A 290 10.27 13.83 5.51
N MET A 291 9.32 13.13 4.88
CA MET A 291 9.24 13.03 3.43
C MET A 291 8.93 14.36 2.73
N GLU A 292 8.27 15.30 3.39
CA GLU A 292 7.97 16.63 2.84
C GLU A 292 9.24 17.40 2.50
N ARG A 293 10.31 17.27 3.29
CA ARG A 293 11.62 17.87 2.98
C ARG A 293 12.26 17.22 1.75
N VAL A 294 12.08 15.92 1.59
CA VAL A 294 12.55 15.18 0.42
C VAL A 294 11.82 15.69 -0.83
N TYR A 295 10.50 15.68 -0.81
CA TYR A 295 9.70 16.15 -1.95
C TYR A 295 10.04 17.60 -2.32
N ASN A 296 10.18 18.50 -1.35
CA ASN A 296 10.56 19.90 -1.59
C ASN A 296 12.02 20.08 -2.02
N GLY A 297 12.90 19.15 -1.68
CA GLY A 297 14.31 19.16 -2.08
C GLY A 297 14.57 18.61 -3.48
N LEU A 298 13.61 17.91 -4.09
CA LEU A 298 13.73 17.32 -5.41
C LEU A 298 13.06 18.21 -6.48
N ASN A 299 13.63 18.25 -7.69
CA ASN A 299 12.98 18.83 -8.86
C ASN A 299 11.93 17.90 -9.43
N VAL A 300 12.21 16.59 -9.45
CA VAL A 300 11.33 15.56 -9.98
C VAL A 300 11.35 14.34 -9.05
N VAL A 301 10.19 13.78 -8.79
CA VAL A 301 10.03 12.51 -8.06
C VAL A 301 9.72 11.40 -9.06
N VAL A 302 10.31 10.24 -8.85
CA VAL A 302 10.12 9.05 -9.67
C VAL A 302 9.59 7.91 -8.82
N SER A 303 8.51 7.29 -9.29
CA SER A 303 8.13 5.92 -8.93
C SER A 303 8.48 5.02 -10.10
N ALA A 304 9.30 3.99 -9.91
CA ALA A 304 9.81 3.16 -11.00
C ALA A 304 9.48 1.67 -10.84
N SER A 305 8.44 1.35 -10.09
CA SER A 305 8.06 -0.03 -9.80
C SER A 305 7.95 -0.88 -11.09
N THR A 306 8.66 -2.00 -11.11
CA THR A 306 8.72 -2.93 -12.24
C THR A 306 7.58 -3.96 -12.23
N SER A 307 6.87 -4.04 -11.11
CA SER A 307 5.63 -4.80 -10.94
C SER A 307 4.50 -3.86 -10.54
N PRO A 308 3.27 -4.10 -11.02
CA PRO A 308 2.14 -3.24 -10.70
C PRO A 308 1.86 -3.18 -9.20
N GLU A 309 1.71 -1.97 -8.67
CA GLU A 309 1.30 -1.73 -7.28
C GLU A 309 -0.21 -1.62 -7.17
N PRO A 310 -0.82 -2.09 -6.06
CA PRO A 310 -2.25 -1.93 -5.82
C PRO A 310 -2.69 -0.48 -5.73
N LEU A 311 -1.89 0.34 -5.04
CA LEU A 311 -2.07 1.77 -4.85
C LEU A 311 -0.70 2.43 -4.70
N GLY A 312 -0.47 3.53 -5.38
CA GLY A 312 0.81 4.25 -5.33
C GLY A 312 0.82 5.32 -4.24
N THR A 313 1.06 4.98 -2.98
CA THR A 313 1.07 5.96 -1.87
C THR A 313 2.08 7.09 -2.11
N VAL A 314 3.30 6.76 -2.54
CA VAL A 314 4.34 7.76 -2.90
C VAL A 314 3.86 8.69 -4.02
N VAL A 315 3.15 8.13 -5.01
CA VAL A 315 2.54 8.91 -6.11
C VAL A 315 1.57 9.94 -5.54
N ILE A 316 0.65 9.51 -4.68
CA ILE A 316 -0.38 10.39 -4.09
C ILE A 316 0.24 11.46 -3.20
N GLU A 317 1.22 11.12 -2.37
CA GLU A 317 1.94 12.08 -1.52
C GLU A 317 2.68 13.13 -2.35
N CYS A 318 3.41 12.70 -3.38
CA CYS A 318 4.11 13.60 -4.30
C CYS A 318 3.14 14.54 -5.02
N MET A 319 2.03 14.02 -5.51
CA MET A 319 0.96 14.82 -6.13
C MET A 319 0.41 15.85 -5.14
N ALA A 320 0.14 15.46 -3.91
CA ALA A 320 -0.37 16.34 -2.86
C ALA A 320 0.63 17.45 -2.47
N MET A 321 1.91 17.15 -2.55
CA MET A 321 2.99 18.15 -2.37
C MET A 321 3.15 19.08 -3.58
N GLY A 322 2.41 18.84 -4.67
CA GLY A 322 2.48 19.63 -5.90
C GLY A 322 3.80 19.48 -6.65
N ARG A 323 4.47 18.33 -6.52
CA ARG A 323 5.79 18.09 -7.14
C ARG A 323 5.67 17.41 -8.48
N PRO A 324 6.54 17.72 -9.45
CA PRO A 324 6.63 16.98 -10.71
C PRO A 324 6.90 15.51 -10.46
N LEU A 325 6.13 14.65 -11.11
CA LEU A 325 6.12 13.22 -10.88
C LEU A 325 6.20 12.43 -12.18
N ILE A 326 7.04 11.40 -12.17
CA ILE A 326 7.10 10.37 -13.22
C ILE A 326 6.72 9.02 -12.60
N GLY A 327 5.78 8.31 -13.21
CA GLY A 327 5.33 6.99 -12.77
C GLY A 327 5.30 5.95 -13.87
N PRO A 328 5.28 4.65 -13.53
CA PRO A 328 5.20 3.58 -14.51
C PRO A 328 3.77 3.47 -15.06
N ASN A 329 3.65 3.23 -16.37
CA ASN A 329 2.34 3.09 -17.02
C ASN A 329 1.73 1.70 -16.77
N HIS A 330 1.55 1.34 -15.50
CA HIS A 330 0.84 0.13 -15.06
C HIS A 330 0.38 0.23 -13.60
N GLY A 331 -0.55 -0.66 -13.22
CA GLY A 331 -1.04 -0.79 -11.83
C GLY A 331 -1.72 0.47 -11.31
N GLY A 332 -1.78 0.60 -9.98
CA GLY A 332 -2.38 1.75 -9.33
C GLY A 332 -1.70 3.08 -9.64
N ALA A 333 -0.38 3.12 -9.84
CA ALA A 333 0.32 4.35 -10.20
C ALA A 333 -0.23 4.99 -11.49
N ALA A 334 -0.49 4.18 -12.52
CA ALA A 334 -1.06 4.66 -13.78
C ALA A 334 -2.51 5.16 -13.64
N GLU A 335 -3.25 4.65 -12.65
CA GLU A 335 -4.60 5.15 -12.36
C GLU A 335 -4.62 6.48 -11.62
N MET A 336 -3.60 6.70 -10.74
CA MET A 336 -3.50 7.92 -9.95
C MET A 336 -3.13 9.13 -10.81
N MET A 337 -2.47 8.88 -11.94
CA MET A 337 -1.86 9.90 -12.80
C MET A 337 -2.53 9.94 -14.17
N GLU A 338 -2.65 11.16 -14.70
CA GLU A 338 -3.05 11.38 -16.08
C GLU A 338 -1.84 11.96 -16.84
N HIS A 339 -1.34 11.20 -17.83
CA HIS A 339 -0.14 11.57 -18.59
C HIS A 339 -0.28 12.95 -19.24
N ASN A 340 0.75 13.79 -19.11
CA ASN A 340 0.76 15.18 -19.57
C ASN A 340 -0.26 16.12 -18.91
N LYS A 341 -0.91 15.69 -17.83
CA LYS A 341 -1.88 16.50 -17.10
C LYS A 341 -1.56 16.61 -15.61
N THR A 342 -1.30 15.48 -14.95
CA THR A 342 -0.95 15.44 -13.52
C THR A 342 0.44 14.83 -13.27
N GLY A 343 1.13 14.40 -14.31
CA GLY A 343 2.47 13.83 -14.28
C GLY A 343 2.84 13.23 -15.62
N LEU A 344 4.00 12.57 -15.67
CA LEU A 344 4.46 11.86 -16.87
C LEU A 344 4.48 10.36 -16.59
N LEU A 345 4.03 9.57 -17.54
CA LEU A 345 4.06 8.10 -17.48
C LEU A 345 5.15 7.57 -18.39
N PHE A 346 5.93 6.60 -17.93
CA PHE A 346 6.94 5.92 -18.72
C PHE A 346 6.63 4.43 -18.89
N THR A 347 7.18 3.79 -19.91
CA THR A 347 7.03 2.35 -20.13
C THR A 347 7.75 1.58 -19.04
N PRO A 348 7.06 0.73 -18.25
CA PRO A 348 7.67 -0.01 -17.16
C PRO A 348 8.89 -0.83 -17.59
N LYS A 349 9.94 -0.84 -16.75
CA LYS A 349 11.24 -1.51 -17.00
C LYS A 349 12.07 -0.91 -18.15
N ASP A 350 11.61 0.14 -18.79
CA ASP A 350 12.30 0.81 -19.89
C ASP A 350 13.04 2.05 -19.38
N ALA A 351 14.36 1.93 -19.21
CA ALA A 351 15.23 3.01 -18.74
C ALA A 351 15.32 4.18 -19.72
N LEU A 352 15.22 3.92 -21.03
CA LEU A 352 15.24 4.97 -22.06
C LEU A 352 13.95 5.79 -22.00
N SER A 353 12.81 5.12 -21.85
CA SER A 353 11.52 5.80 -21.62
C SER A 353 11.55 6.66 -20.37
N LEU A 354 12.08 6.15 -19.25
CA LEU A 354 12.24 6.92 -18.01
C LEU A 354 13.18 8.12 -18.19
N ALA A 355 14.34 7.90 -18.81
CA ALA A 355 15.30 8.97 -19.09
C ALA A 355 14.72 10.07 -19.98
N THR A 356 13.91 9.72 -20.97
CA THR A 356 13.22 10.67 -21.84
C THR A 356 12.29 11.58 -21.06
N GLU A 357 11.50 11.03 -20.13
CA GLU A 357 10.58 11.83 -19.34
C GLU A 357 11.30 12.71 -18.29
N ILE A 358 12.43 12.24 -17.74
CA ILE A 358 13.29 13.07 -16.87
C ILE A 358 13.88 14.25 -17.66
N GLU A 359 14.39 13.99 -18.88
CA GLU A 359 14.93 15.03 -19.76
C GLU A 359 13.85 16.03 -20.20
N ASN A 360 12.62 15.57 -20.44
CA ASN A 360 11.47 16.42 -20.74
C ASN A 360 11.20 17.43 -19.60
N PHE A 361 11.15 16.97 -18.36
CA PHE A 361 11.03 17.87 -17.21
C PHE A 361 12.25 18.79 -17.06
N TYR A 362 13.47 18.30 -17.25
CA TYR A 362 14.67 19.14 -17.18
C TYR A 362 14.62 20.32 -18.14
N ARG A 363 14.18 20.07 -19.39
CA ARG A 363 14.10 21.10 -20.44
C ARG A 363 12.93 22.05 -20.31
N ASN A 364 11.91 21.73 -19.50
CA ASN A 364 10.65 22.47 -19.43
C ASN A 364 10.21 22.73 -17.99
N SER A 365 10.74 23.80 -17.38
CA SER A 365 10.38 24.21 -16.02
C SER A 365 8.92 24.61 -15.89
N GLN A 366 8.31 25.16 -16.93
CA GLN A 366 6.88 25.51 -16.92
C GLN A 366 6.00 24.28 -16.86
N LEU A 367 6.37 23.21 -17.59
CA LEU A 367 5.69 21.92 -17.49
C LEU A 367 5.76 21.35 -16.08
N GLN A 368 6.92 21.45 -15.41
CA GLN A 368 7.06 21.03 -14.00
C GLN A 368 6.02 21.70 -13.11
N LEU A 369 5.92 23.04 -13.19
CA LEU A 369 4.99 23.81 -12.37
C LEU A 369 3.54 23.50 -12.68
N GLN A 370 3.19 23.40 -13.96
CA GLN A 370 1.83 23.12 -14.39
C GLN A 370 1.37 21.72 -13.95
N LEU A 371 2.16 20.69 -14.23
CA LEU A 371 1.78 19.33 -13.88
C LEU A 371 1.77 19.11 -12.35
N GLY A 372 2.71 19.72 -11.62
CA GLY A 372 2.71 19.68 -10.15
C GLY A 372 1.47 20.33 -9.55
N HIS A 373 1.08 21.51 -10.05
CA HIS A 373 -0.14 22.18 -9.61
C HIS A 373 -1.39 21.34 -9.88
N ASN A 374 -1.56 20.83 -11.09
CA ASN A 374 -2.69 19.98 -11.47
C ASN A 374 -2.73 18.69 -10.63
N ALA A 375 -1.56 18.08 -10.40
CA ALA A 375 -1.43 16.89 -9.56
C ALA A 375 -1.97 17.13 -8.15
N ARG A 376 -1.60 18.29 -7.55
CA ARG A 376 -2.07 18.64 -6.21
C ARG A 376 -3.60 18.79 -6.16
N LEU A 377 -4.19 19.52 -7.10
CA LEU A 377 -5.64 19.68 -7.14
C LEU A 377 -6.34 18.32 -7.25
N HIS A 378 -5.87 17.47 -8.15
CA HIS A 378 -6.41 16.12 -8.33
C HIS A 378 -6.27 15.26 -7.07
N ALA A 379 -5.11 15.29 -6.41
CA ALA A 379 -4.88 14.54 -5.18
C ALA A 379 -5.82 14.95 -4.05
N LEU A 380 -5.99 16.25 -3.82
CA LEU A 380 -6.87 16.78 -2.78
C LEU A 380 -8.35 16.41 -3.01
N GLU A 381 -8.81 16.41 -4.26
CA GLU A 381 -10.17 16.04 -4.61
C GLU A 381 -10.40 14.52 -4.48
N THR A 382 -9.44 13.72 -4.92
CA THR A 382 -9.65 12.28 -5.15
C THR A 382 -9.21 11.42 -3.98
N PHE A 383 -8.07 11.75 -3.33
CA PHE A 383 -7.39 10.89 -2.36
C PHE A 383 -7.40 11.41 -0.92
N ALA A 384 -8.10 12.51 -0.64
CA ALA A 384 -8.27 12.99 0.72
C ALA A 384 -9.07 12.02 1.59
N VAL A 385 -8.78 11.98 2.89
CA VAL A 385 -9.53 11.16 3.86
C VAL A 385 -11.02 11.45 3.83
N SER A 386 -11.43 12.72 3.65
CA SER A 386 -12.84 13.10 3.55
C SER A 386 -13.52 12.43 2.35
N SER A 387 -12.94 12.51 1.15
CA SER A 387 -13.47 11.87 -0.06
C SER A 387 -13.61 10.35 0.11
N HIS A 388 -12.60 9.71 0.69
CA HIS A 388 -12.63 8.27 1.01
C HIS A 388 -13.77 7.94 1.99
N THR A 389 -13.89 8.69 3.09
CA THR A 389 -14.89 8.46 4.12
C THR A 389 -16.31 8.63 3.58
N ASP A 390 -16.56 9.68 2.81
CA ASP A 390 -17.88 9.97 2.25
C ASP A 390 -18.34 8.88 1.27
N LYS A 391 -17.42 8.39 0.42
CA LYS A 391 -17.70 7.29 -0.52
C LYS A 391 -18.03 5.98 0.22
N ILE A 392 -17.28 5.66 1.27
CA ILE A 392 -17.55 4.46 2.08
C ILE A 392 -18.89 4.59 2.82
N GLN A 393 -19.20 5.74 3.40
CA GLN A 393 -20.48 5.96 4.08
C GLN A 393 -21.66 5.88 3.11
N THR A 394 -21.51 6.42 1.90
CA THR A 394 -22.52 6.29 0.84
C THR A 394 -22.75 4.83 0.45
N LEU A 395 -21.67 4.03 0.37
CA LEU A 395 -21.79 2.60 0.12
C LEU A 395 -22.51 1.88 1.27
N TYR A 396 -22.20 2.22 2.53
CA TYR A 396 -22.93 1.63 3.67
C TYR A 396 -24.42 1.93 3.62
N ASP A 397 -24.81 3.17 3.28
CA ASP A 397 -26.21 3.53 3.15
C ASP A 397 -26.91 2.68 2.08
N SER A 398 -26.27 2.46 0.94
CA SER A 398 -26.84 1.65 -0.13
C SER A 398 -26.98 0.16 0.22
N ILE A 399 -26.16 -0.36 1.12
CA ILE A 399 -26.19 -1.77 1.56
C ILE A 399 -27.24 -1.95 2.68
N LEU A 400 -27.48 -0.92 3.47
CA LEU A 400 -28.37 -0.97 4.65
C LEU A 400 -29.82 -0.58 4.35
N GLN A 401 -30.11 -0.10 3.14
CA GLN A 401 -31.46 0.13 2.61
C GLN A 401 -32.12 -1.19 2.23
#